data_ae9f95237cc34fd5565a9d23e7425f3a
#
_entry.id   ae9f95237cc34fd5565a9d23e7425f3a
#
_cell.length_a   1.000
_cell.length_b   1.000
_cell.length_c   1.000
_cell.angle_alpha   90.00
_cell.angle_beta   90.00
_cell.angle_gamma   90.00
#
_symmetry.space_group_name_H-M   'P 1'
#
loop_
_entity.id
_entity.type
_entity.pdbx_description
1 polymer ?
#
loop_
_entity_poly.entity_id
_entity_poly.type
_entity_poly.pdbx_seq_one_letter_code
_entity_poly.pdbx_strand_id
1 'polypeptide(L)'
;MAYDTVTKLNSNDLPVGGHGQVRLATGESVGLRLWQEGPREHDKVATTRDYETVGYVISGHAELEIDGRILRLEPGDSWLVPKGTEHRYRMVDDFVAIEATSPPSHIVARDL
;
A
#
# COMPACT_ATOMS: atom_id res chain seq x y z
N MET A 1 -9.61 16.54 -12.73
CA MET A 1 -10.43 15.45 -12.17
C MET A 1 -11.14 15.93 -10.91
N ALA A 2 -12.40 15.64 -10.80
CA ALA A 2 -13.19 16.05 -9.64
C ALA A 2 -13.16 14.94 -8.58
N TYR A 3 -12.45 15.16 -7.49
CA TYR A 3 -12.34 14.19 -6.39
C TYR A 3 -13.52 14.23 -5.44
N ASP A 4 -14.44 15.18 -5.65
CA ASP A 4 -15.67 15.31 -4.86
C ASP A 4 -16.87 14.67 -5.55
N THR A 5 -16.67 14.03 -6.69
CA THR A 5 -17.73 13.34 -7.43
C THR A 5 -17.87 11.91 -6.91
N VAL A 6 -19.09 11.48 -6.65
CA VAL A 6 -19.35 10.10 -6.26
C VAL A 6 -18.89 9.16 -7.36
N THR A 7 -18.04 8.21 -7.00
CA THR A 7 -17.37 7.32 -7.96
C THR A 7 -17.45 5.89 -7.47
N LYS A 8 -17.58 4.95 -8.40
CA LYS A 8 -17.51 3.52 -8.12
C LYS A 8 -16.55 2.88 -9.11
N LEU A 9 -15.58 2.12 -8.60
CA LEU A 9 -14.61 1.39 -9.42
C LEU A 9 -14.59 -0.07 -8.97
N ASN A 10 -14.19 -0.95 -9.90
CA ASN A 10 -13.97 -2.37 -9.59
C ASN A 10 -12.51 -2.69 -9.88
N SER A 11 -11.83 -3.32 -8.91
CA SER A 11 -10.41 -3.63 -9.04
C SER A 11 -10.08 -4.50 -10.25
N ASN A 12 -11.02 -5.35 -10.68
CA ASN A 12 -10.80 -6.24 -11.82
C ASN A 12 -10.71 -5.50 -13.15
N ASP A 13 -11.18 -4.25 -13.20
CA ASP A 13 -11.20 -3.43 -14.41
C ASP A 13 -10.04 -2.44 -14.46
N LEU A 14 -9.12 -2.51 -13.49
CA LEU A 14 -8.07 -1.51 -13.34
C LEU A 14 -6.68 -2.13 -13.54
N PRO A 15 -5.71 -1.32 -14.02
CA PRO A 15 -4.36 -1.82 -14.22
C PRO A 15 -3.66 -2.09 -12.91
N VAL A 16 -2.75 -3.06 -12.92
CA VAL A 16 -1.89 -3.39 -11.79
C VAL A 16 -0.56 -2.65 -11.98
N GLY A 17 -0.14 -1.90 -10.98
CA GLY A 17 1.14 -1.19 -10.99
C GLY A 17 2.33 -2.13 -10.80
N GLY A 18 3.54 -1.56 -10.90
CA GLY A 18 4.78 -2.33 -10.90
C GLY A 18 5.08 -3.07 -9.60
N HIS A 19 4.47 -2.67 -8.49
CA HIS A 19 4.62 -3.33 -7.19
C HIS A 19 3.34 -4.05 -6.76
N GLY A 20 2.48 -4.40 -7.71
CA GLY A 20 1.24 -5.13 -7.42
C GLY A 20 0.12 -4.26 -6.86
N GLN A 21 0.19 -2.96 -7.03
CA GLN A 21 -0.79 -2.03 -6.49
C GLN A 21 -1.83 -1.67 -7.53
N VAL A 22 -3.10 -1.78 -7.14
CA VAL A 22 -4.24 -1.35 -7.96
C VAL A 22 -4.86 -0.14 -7.27
N ARG A 23 -4.86 1.01 -7.95
CA ARG A 23 -5.43 2.24 -7.40
C ARG A 23 -6.94 2.20 -7.50
N LEU A 24 -7.58 2.28 -6.36
CA LEU A 24 -9.03 2.23 -6.24
C LEU A 24 -9.60 3.64 -6.11
N ALA A 25 -10.78 3.76 -5.51
CA ALA A 25 -11.45 5.05 -5.35
C ALA A 25 -10.55 6.03 -4.62
N THR A 26 -10.53 7.27 -5.10
CA THR A 26 -9.68 8.33 -4.58
C THR A 26 -10.50 9.57 -4.35
N GLY A 27 -10.40 10.11 -3.14
CA GLY A 27 -10.99 11.38 -2.78
C GLY A 27 -9.95 12.49 -2.80
N GLU A 28 -10.32 13.64 -2.28
CA GLU A 28 -9.43 14.79 -2.20
C GLU A 28 -8.28 14.56 -1.22
N SER A 29 -8.57 13.95 -0.07
CA SER A 29 -7.60 13.80 1.02
C SER A 29 -7.14 12.37 1.23
N VAL A 30 -7.80 11.39 0.66
CA VAL A 30 -7.49 9.97 0.90
C VAL A 30 -7.70 9.16 -0.36
N GLY A 31 -6.80 8.22 -0.61
CA GLY A 31 -6.93 7.28 -1.71
C GLY A 31 -6.86 5.85 -1.20
N LEU A 32 -7.60 4.96 -1.86
CA LEU A 32 -7.62 3.55 -1.53
C LEU A 32 -6.86 2.77 -2.59
N ARG A 33 -6.14 1.73 -2.17
CA ARG A 33 -5.47 0.84 -3.13
C ARG A 33 -5.49 -0.58 -2.63
N LEU A 34 -5.56 -1.52 -3.57
CA LEU A 34 -5.40 -2.94 -3.32
C LEU A 34 -3.95 -3.28 -3.64
N TRP A 35 -3.31 -4.06 -2.76
CA TRP A 35 -1.92 -4.45 -2.94
C TRP A 35 -1.84 -5.97 -2.99
N GLN A 36 -1.33 -6.49 -4.11
CA GLN A 36 -1.16 -7.94 -4.35
C GLN A 36 0.25 -8.15 -4.83
N GLU A 37 1.09 -8.74 -3.99
CA GLU A 37 2.50 -8.92 -4.34
C GLU A 37 3.04 -10.22 -3.74
N GLY A 38 3.79 -10.96 -4.54
CA GLY A 38 4.48 -12.15 -4.10
C GLY A 38 5.93 -11.88 -3.69
N PRO A 39 6.62 -12.91 -3.20
CA PRO A 39 8.03 -12.79 -2.85
C PRO A 39 8.88 -12.36 -4.03
N ARG A 40 9.95 -11.62 -3.75
CA ARG A 40 10.92 -11.16 -4.73
C ARG A 40 12.24 -11.86 -4.52
N GLU A 41 13.02 -11.98 -5.60
CA GLU A 41 14.38 -12.52 -5.55
C GLU A 41 15.30 -11.60 -4.73
N HIS A 42 15.10 -10.29 -4.85
CA HIS A 42 15.90 -9.30 -4.12
C HIS A 42 15.02 -8.47 -3.20
N ASP A 43 15.59 -8.05 -2.07
CA ASP A 43 14.90 -7.19 -1.13
C ASP A 43 14.59 -5.83 -1.76
N LYS A 44 13.48 -5.24 -1.34
CA LYS A 44 13.14 -3.88 -1.70
C LYS A 44 14.07 -2.90 -0.98
N VAL A 45 14.31 -1.75 -1.60
CA VAL A 45 15.07 -0.67 -0.98
C VAL A 45 14.18 0.02 0.08
N ALA A 46 14.78 0.34 1.23
CA ALA A 46 14.08 1.14 2.24
C ALA A 46 13.75 2.51 1.65
N THR A 47 12.57 3.01 1.96
CA THR A 47 12.05 4.24 1.35
C THR A 47 11.22 5.04 2.34
N THR A 48 11.02 6.33 2.01
CA THR A 48 10.08 7.20 2.69
C THR A 48 9.02 7.67 1.71
N ARG A 49 7.85 8.03 2.22
CA ARG A 49 6.76 8.51 1.38
C ARG A 49 6.21 9.83 1.93
N ASP A 50 5.65 10.63 1.03
CA ASP A 50 5.05 11.92 1.37
C ASP A 50 3.58 11.79 1.77
N TYR A 51 3.20 10.64 2.25
CA TYR A 51 1.85 10.35 2.72
C TYR A 51 1.92 9.33 3.85
N GLU A 52 0.88 9.31 4.67
CA GLU A 52 0.72 8.22 5.64
C GLU A 52 -0.06 7.07 5.01
N THR A 53 0.17 5.88 5.51
CA THR A 53 -0.53 4.68 5.04
C THR A 53 -1.13 3.95 6.24
N VAL A 54 -2.39 3.58 6.14
CA VAL A 54 -2.99 2.58 7.01
C VAL A 54 -3.43 1.42 6.14
N GLY A 55 -3.23 0.20 6.62
CA GLY A 55 -3.55 -0.98 5.83
C GLY A 55 -4.17 -2.08 6.64
N TYR A 56 -4.78 -3.02 5.94
CA TYR A 56 -5.41 -4.21 6.51
C TYR A 56 -5.04 -5.42 5.65
N VAL A 57 -4.51 -6.47 6.28
CA VAL A 57 -4.07 -7.68 5.58
C VAL A 57 -5.26 -8.58 5.32
N ILE A 58 -5.50 -8.91 4.06
CA ILE A 58 -6.57 -9.82 3.64
C ILE A 58 -6.06 -11.26 3.66
N SER A 59 -4.89 -11.51 3.05
CA SER A 59 -4.31 -12.84 3.00
C SER A 59 -2.80 -12.76 2.81
N GLY A 60 -2.12 -13.85 3.09
CA GLY A 60 -0.67 -13.91 2.96
C GLY A 60 0.06 -13.26 4.11
N HIS A 61 1.39 -13.19 4.00
CA HIS A 61 2.27 -12.73 5.08
C HIS A 61 3.37 -11.84 4.53
N ALA A 62 3.69 -10.80 5.28
CA ALA A 62 4.78 -9.90 4.96
C ALA A 62 5.50 -9.47 6.23
N GLU A 63 6.69 -8.92 6.07
CA GLU A 63 7.43 -8.28 7.16
C GLU A 63 7.60 -6.82 6.82
N LEU A 64 7.39 -5.96 7.81
CA LEU A 64 7.61 -4.53 7.69
C LEU A 64 8.75 -4.13 8.62
N GLU A 65 9.85 -3.66 8.02
CA GLU A 65 10.98 -3.09 8.76
C GLU A 65 10.74 -1.60 8.91
N ILE A 66 10.61 -1.15 10.14
CA ILE A 66 10.33 0.24 10.46
C ILE A 66 10.82 0.54 11.88
N ASP A 67 11.44 1.71 12.08
CA ASP A 67 11.93 2.14 13.40
C ASP A 67 12.83 1.11 14.09
N GLY A 68 13.70 0.45 13.33
CA GLY A 68 14.61 -0.55 13.86
C GLY A 68 13.94 -1.84 14.31
N ARG A 69 12.68 -2.05 13.95
CA ARG A 69 11.92 -3.24 14.31
C ARG A 69 11.43 -3.94 13.05
N ILE A 70 11.12 -5.21 13.20
CA ILE A 70 10.46 -6.00 12.16
C ILE A 70 9.08 -6.38 12.68
N LEU A 71 8.06 -5.89 12.00
CA LEU A 71 6.68 -6.23 12.30
C LEU A 71 6.21 -7.31 11.33
N ARG A 72 5.63 -8.37 11.85
CA ARG A 72 5.01 -9.41 11.03
C ARG A 72 3.58 -9.02 10.75
N LEU A 73 3.22 -8.99 9.46
CA LEU A 73 1.87 -8.69 9.01
C LEU A 73 1.20 -9.99 8.60
N GLU A 74 0.12 -10.32 9.27
CA GLU A 74 -0.66 -11.54 9.07
C GLU A 74 -2.12 -11.21 8.78
N PRO A 75 -2.88 -12.13 8.17
CA PRO A 75 -4.30 -11.85 7.88
C PRO A 75 -5.05 -11.36 9.12
N GLY A 76 -5.78 -10.26 8.95
CA GLY A 76 -6.50 -9.63 10.04
C GLY A 76 -5.75 -8.51 10.74
N ASP A 77 -4.44 -8.39 10.51
CA ASP A 77 -3.66 -7.30 11.09
C ASP A 77 -3.91 -5.99 10.34
N SER A 78 -3.87 -4.89 11.07
CA SER A 78 -3.79 -3.56 10.47
C SER A 78 -2.53 -2.87 10.97
N TRP A 79 -2.00 -1.96 10.15
CA TRP A 79 -0.76 -1.26 10.48
C TRP A 79 -0.79 0.18 9.99
N LEU A 80 0.12 0.98 10.54
CA LEU A 80 0.32 2.37 10.16
C LEU A 80 1.77 2.61 9.81
N VAL A 81 2.01 3.24 8.68
CA VAL A 81 3.30 3.85 8.36
C VAL A 81 3.10 5.36 8.32
N PRO A 82 3.66 6.09 9.31
CA PRO A 82 3.55 7.54 9.33
C PRO A 82 4.25 8.17 8.12
N LYS A 83 3.75 9.32 7.70
CA LYS A 83 4.39 10.12 6.66
C LYS A 83 5.85 10.38 7.01
N GLY A 84 6.75 10.16 6.04
CA GLY A 84 8.16 10.48 6.19
C GLY A 84 8.98 9.45 6.97
N THR A 85 8.38 8.37 7.42
CA THR A 85 9.11 7.33 8.15
C THR A 85 9.71 6.33 7.18
N GLU A 86 11.02 6.12 7.27
CA GLU A 86 11.70 5.15 6.42
C GLU A 86 11.27 3.73 6.78
N HIS A 87 10.96 2.95 5.76
CA HIS A 87 10.47 1.60 5.95
C HIS A 87 10.76 0.73 4.72
N ARG A 88 10.64 -0.58 4.94
CA ARG A 88 10.83 -1.57 3.87
C ARG A 88 9.92 -2.77 4.13
N TYR A 89 9.25 -3.24 3.07
CA TYR A 89 8.44 -4.46 3.13
C TYR A 89 9.19 -5.64 2.53
N ARG A 90 8.96 -6.81 3.08
CA ARG A 90 9.41 -8.06 2.49
C ARG A 90 8.23 -9.05 2.47
N MET A 91 7.87 -9.50 1.27
CA MET A 91 6.79 -10.48 1.12
C MET A 91 7.32 -11.86 1.48
N VAL A 92 6.62 -12.54 2.39
CA VAL A 92 6.97 -13.91 2.80
C VAL A 92 6.34 -14.91 1.86
N ASP A 93 5.10 -14.65 1.46
CA ASP A 93 4.35 -15.42 0.48
C ASP A 93 3.46 -14.46 -0.32
N ASP A 94 2.50 -14.97 -1.09
CA ASP A 94 1.60 -14.12 -1.83
C ASP A 94 0.74 -13.29 -0.88
N PHE A 95 0.95 -12.00 -0.88
CA PHE A 95 0.40 -11.06 0.07
C PHE A 95 -0.68 -10.22 -0.57
N VAL A 96 -1.83 -10.12 0.09
CA VAL A 96 -2.95 -9.28 -0.35
C VAL A 96 -3.39 -8.40 0.81
N ALA A 97 -3.42 -7.10 0.57
CA ALA A 97 -3.82 -6.12 1.56
C ALA A 97 -4.59 -4.99 0.91
N ILE A 98 -5.40 -4.30 1.71
CA ILE A 98 -6.05 -3.07 1.31
C ILE A 98 -5.40 -1.92 2.09
N GLU A 99 -5.13 -0.81 1.42
CA GLU A 99 -4.46 0.33 2.03
C GLU A 99 -5.18 1.62 1.71
N ALA A 100 -5.18 2.54 2.68
CA ALA A 100 -5.60 3.93 2.47
C ALA A 100 -4.40 4.82 2.68
N THR A 101 -4.19 5.78 1.77
CA THR A 101 -3.09 6.75 1.86
C THR A 101 -3.63 8.16 1.90
N SER A 102 -3.00 9.02 2.70
CA SER A 102 -3.39 10.43 2.82
C SER A 102 -2.14 11.31 2.89
N PRO A 103 -1.97 12.23 1.92
CA PRO A 103 -2.76 12.42 0.70
C PRO A 103 -2.71 11.19 -0.20
N PRO A 104 -3.59 11.10 -1.19
CA PRO A 104 -3.61 9.94 -2.09
C PRO A 104 -2.26 9.71 -2.75
N SER A 105 -1.79 8.47 -2.73
CA SER A 105 -0.43 8.13 -3.19
C SER A 105 -0.19 8.48 -4.66
N HIS A 106 -1.20 8.35 -5.52
CA HIS A 106 -1.04 8.67 -6.93
C HIS A 106 -0.86 10.17 -7.21
N ILE A 107 -1.26 11.03 -6.26
CA ILE A 107 -1.08 12.47 -6.39
C ILE A 107 0.37 12.84 -6.11
N VAL A 108 0.98 12.24 -5.11
CA VAL A 108 2.41 12.43 -4.82
C VAL A 108 3.29 11.56 -5.72
N ALA A 109 2.72 10.57 -6.34
CA ALA A 109 3.16 9.90 -7.57
C ALA A 109 4.58 9.37 -7.59
N ARG A 110 4.96 8.52 -6.70
CA ARG A 110 6.33 8.00 -6.71
C ARG A 110 6.44 6.57 -6.28
N ASP A 111 5.35 5.95 -5.95
CA ASP A 111 5.38 4.64 -5.31
C ASP A 111 4.95 3.50 -6.22
N LEU A 112 5.26 3.64 -7.46
CA LEU A 112 4.97 2.57 -8.41
C LEU A 112 6.12 1.61 -8.57
#